data_ad25f8f569e107efa6f220057fd6980a
#
_entry.id   ad25f8f569e107efa6f220057fd6980a
#
_cell.length_a   1.000
_cell.length_b   1.000
_cell.length_c   1.000
_cell.angle_alpha   90.00
_cell.angle_beta   90.00
_cell.angle_gamma   90.00
#
_symmetry.space_group_name_H-M   'P 1'
#
loop_
_entity.id
_entity.type
_entity.pdbx_description
1 polymer ?
#
loop_
_entity_poly.entity_id
_entity_poly.type
_entity_poly.pdbx_seq_one_letter_code
_entity_poly.pdbx_strand_id
1 'polypeptide(L)'
;MNSVKDPVQLALQTWGSGHALPGVLYHDAALYEREIQRIFFRSWLYVGHQSQIPRRGDYLLFEIAGESVIVVRQDEGEGQIGAMLNVCRHRGSKLCDTATGHEARFVCRYHGWTYGLDGTLRGASQMPEGFDRSRHSLRRLQCRVFAGLIFINFAADAAAFELLSDDMAAPLAPYGLEHTKIAHRQNYPIASNWKLAVENYCECYHCGPAHPEYSVGHGRAIPKREWDHLMHEILARAPQVGLTQHHIRRMWLDAGAFGVDRSFERYPLLRGHQSGSRDGARLAPFLGSITGFDGGATDFQLGPTTFGLAYCDHVVLYRFTPRGLRDTDCEITWLVNESAVEGRDYDREQLIWLWHVTTLADKTIIERNQAGVDSRYYEPGPLSPMEDFANHYLRWYVATMSDTAGQTERLRSGGQHG
;
A
#
# COMPACT_ATOMS: atom_id res chain seq x y z
N MET A 1 -36.17 -14.82 -24.35
CA MET A 1 -34.70 -14.97 -24.33
C MET A 1 -34.25 -14.85 -22.89
N ASN A 2 -33.88 -15.94 -22.25
CA ASN A 2 -33.23 -15.89 -20.94
C ASN A 2 -31.89 -15.16 -21.10
N SER A 3 -31.76 -13.95 -20.57
CA SER A 3 -30.47 -13.30 -20.49
C SER A 3 -29.57 -14.22 -19.63
N VAL A 4 -28.55 -14.79 -20.23
CA VAL A 4 -27.51 -15.50 -19.47
C VAL A 4 -26.99 -14.45 -18.47
N LYS A 5 -27.21 -14.67 -17.17
CA LYS A 5 -26.70 -13.76 -16.12
C LYS A 5 -25.18 -13.74 -16.26
N ASP A 6 -24.59 -12.54 -16.28
CA ASP A 6 -23.16 -12.34 -16.26
C ASP A 6 -22.56 -13.17 -15.09
N PRO A 7 -21.63 -14.13 -15.36
CA PRO A 7 -21.06 -14.99 -14.32
C PRO A 7 -20.39 -14.21 -13.19
N VAL A 8 -19.78 -13.07 -13.49
CA VAL A 8 -19.16 -12.17 -12.50
C VAL A 8 -20.22 -11.56 -11.59
N GLN A 9 -21.31 -11.03 -12.16
CA GLN A 9 -22.42 -10.47 -11.38
C GLN A 9 -23.08 -11.53 -10.50
N LEU A 10 -23.26 -12.74 -11.03
CA LEU A 10 -23.80 -13.85 -10.25
C LEU A 10 -22.86 -14.19 -9.07
N ALA A 11 -21.54 -14.30 -9.32
CA ALA A 11 -20.55 -14.59 -8.30
C ALA A 11 -20.54 -13.52 -7.19
N LEU A 12 -20.54 -12.23 -7.54
CA LEU A 12 -20.60 -11.13 -6.57
C LEU A 12 -21.89 -11.15 -5.74
N GLN A 13 -23.03 -11.50 -6.34
CA GLN A 13 -24.33 -11.54 -5.66
C GLN A 13 -24.51 -12.75 -4.75
N THR A 14 -23.89 -13.88 -5.09
CA THR A 14 -24.06 -15.17 -4.37
C THR A 14 -22.92 -15.50 -3.43
N TRP A 15 -21.81 -14.74 -3.47
CA TRP A 15 -20.70 -14.97 -2.57
C TRP A 15 -21.14 -14.83 -1.10
N GLY A 16 -20.75 -15.79 -0.29
CA GLY A 16 -20.98 -15.81 1.16
C GLY A 16 -19.73 -15.41 1.93
N SER A 17 -19.87 -14.47 2.86
CA SER A 17 -18.79 -14.10 3.79
C SER A 17 -18.28 -15.35 4.54
N GLY A 18 -16.98 -15.41 4.82
CA GLY A 18 -16.32 -16.57 5.43
C GLY A 18 -15.85 -17.63 4.43
N HIS A 19 -15.85 -17.32 3.15
CA HIS A 19 -15.31 -18.18 2.09
C HIS A 19 -14.38 -17.40 1.17
N ALA A 20 -13.43 -18.09 0.54
CA ALA A 20 -12.63 -17.55 -0.55
C ALA A 20 -13.51 -17.08 -1.72
N LEU A 21 -12.98 -16.26 -2.63
CA LEU A 21 -13.75 -15.78 -3.78
C LEU A 21 -13.90 -16.88 -4.85
N PRO A 22 -15.05 -16.90 -5.57
CA PRO A 22 -15.21 -17.71 -6.78
C PRO A 22 -14.15 -17.44 -7.84
N GLY A 23 -13.66 -18.49 -8.51
CA GLY A 23 -12.56 -18.41 -9.50
C GLY A 23 -12.76 -17.34 -10.57
N VAL A 24 -14.00 -17.15 -11.07
CA VAL A 24 -14.32 -16.13 -12.06
C VAL A 24 -13.89 -14.72 -11.62
N LEU A 25 -13.88 -14.42 -10.33
CA LEU A 25 -13.46 -13.12 -9.81
C LEU A 25 -11.93 -12.90 -9.87
N TYR A 26 -11.16 -13.95 -10.13
CA TYR A 26 -9.71 -13.84 -10.37
C TYR A 26 -9.34 -13.91 -11.87
N HIS A 27 -10.23 -14.42 -12.72
CA HIS A 27 -9.89 -14.73 -14.12
C HIS A 27 -10.48 -13.75 -15.14
N ASP A 28 -11.56 -13.04 -14.78
CA ASP A 28 -12.29 -12.23 -15.74
C ASP A 28 -11.56 -10.93 -16.05
N ALA A 29 -11.16 -10.74 -17.32
CA ALA A 29 -10.42 -9.55 -17.75
C ALA A 29 -11.27 -8.28 -17.70
N ALA A 30 -12.58 -8.36 -17.96
CA ALA A 30 -13.45 -7.20 -17.89
C ALA A 30 -13.70 -6.78 -16.44
N LEU A 31 -13.71 -7.73 -15.51
CA LEU A 31 -13.75 -7.44 -14.08
C LEU A 31 -12.44 -6.74 -13.66
N TYR A 32 -11.28 -7.22 -14.10
CA TYR A 32 -9.99 -6.58 -13.82
C TYR A 32 -9.97 -5.11 -14.27
N GLU A 33 -10.43 -4.80 -15.47
CA GLU A 33 -10.54 -3.41 -15.93
C GLU A 33 -11.49 -2.58 -15.06
N ARG A 34 -12.61 -3.16 -14.58
CA ARG A 34 -13.51 -2.51 -13.63
C ARG A 34 -12.85 -2.28 -12.26
N GLU A 35 -12.01 -3.20 -11.78
CA GLU A 35 -11.22 -3.04 -10.56
C GLU A 35 -10.26 -1.86 -10.67
N ILE A 36 -9.55 -1.73 -11.79
CA ILE A 36 -8.67 -0.60 -12.06
C ILE A 36 -9.46 0.72 -11.96
N GLN A 37 -10.63 0.79 -12.59
CA GLN A 37 -11.44 2.01 -12.61
C GLN A 37 -12.11 2.31 -11.26
N ARG A 38 -12.63 1.30 -10.56
CA ARG A 38 -13.41 1.48 -9.33
C ARG A 38 -12.59 1.51 -8.06
N ILE A 39 -11.47 0.78 -8.03
CA ILE A 39 -10.61 0.69 -6.85
C ILE A 39 -9.39 1.59 -7.05
N PHE A 40 -8.52 1.25 -7.99
CA PHE A 40 -7.20 1.90 -8.07
C PHE A 40 -7.28 3.37 -8.49
N PHE A 41 -8.11 3.71 -9.48
CA PHE A 41 -8.23 5.10 -9.94
C PHE A 41 -9.10 5.99 -9.03
N ARG A 42 -9.69 5.41 -7.99
CA ARG A 42 -10.45 6.16 -6.99
C ARG A 42 -9.84 6.11 -5.59
N SER A 43 -8.81 5.30 -5.38
CA SER A 43 -8.13 5.19 -4.10
C SER A 43 -6.95 6.14 -3.99
N TRP A 44 -6.61 6.51 -2.74
CA TRP A 44 -5.35 7.13 -2.43
C TRP A 44 -4.25 6.05 -2.45
N LEU A 45 -3.37 6.15 -3.44
CA LEU A 45 -2.30 5.19 -3.68
C LEU A 45 -0.98 5.74 -3.16
N TYR A 46 -0.33 5.01 -2.28
CA TYR A 46 1.04 5.30 -1.89
C TYR A 46 1.98 5.08 -3.09
N VAL A 47 2.82 6.07 -3.40
CA VAL A 47 3.70 6.05 -4.57
C VAL A 47 5.18 6.19 -4.23
N GLY A 48 5.52 6.65 -3.04
CA GLY A 48 6.90 6.82 -2.61
C GLY A 48 7.03 7.66 -1.34
N HIS A 49 8.28 7.88 -0.93
CA HIS A 49 8.63 8.67 0.23
C HIS A 49 9.32 9.98 -0.18
N GLN A 50 9.07 11.07 0.55
CA GLN A 50 9.62 12.40 0.24
C GLN A 50 11.15 12.45 0.17
N SER A 51 11.85 11.53 0.87
CA SER A 51 13.32 11.45 0.79
C SER A 51 13.86 11.02 -0.57
N GLN A 52 13.01 10.49 -1.46
CA GLN A 52 13.40 10.14 -2.83
C GLN A 52 13.51 11.36 -3.75
N ILE A 53 12.83 12.44 -3.41
CA ILE A 53 12.76 13.68 -4.16
C ILE A 53 13.04 14.89 -3.25
N PRO A 54 14.25 14.98 -2.66
CA PRO A 54 14.55 15.96 -1.61
C PRO A 54 14.64 17.40 -2.11
N ARG A 55 14.98 17.62 -3.39
CA ARG A 55 15.23 18.95 -3.95
C ARG A 55 14.18 19.33 -4.99
N ARG A 56 13.91 20.61 -5.13
CA ARG A 56 13.06 21.12 -6.21
C ARG A 56 13.54 20.59 -7.57
N GLY A 57 12.62 20.03 -8.36
CA GLY A 57 12.90 19.40 -9.66
C GLY A 57 13.22 17.91 -9.60
N ASP A 58 13.53 17.35 -8.43
CA ASP A 58 13.63 15.90 -8.27
C ASP A 58 12.26 15.26 -8.50
N TYR A 59 12.22 14.17 -9.26
CA TYR A 59 10.98 13.44 -9.55
C TYR A 59 11.17 11.93 -9.45
N LEU A 60 10.05 11.24 -9.26
CA LEU A 60 9.92 9.80 -9.46
C LEU A 60 8.76 9.50 -10.40
N LEU A 61 8.83 8.38 -11.12
CA LEU A 61 7.72 7.85 -11.90
C LEU A 61 7.00 6.75 -11.11
N PHE A 62 5.67 6.83 -11.14
CA PHE A 62 4.79 5.76 -10.69
C PHE A 62 3.97 5.24 -11.88
N GLU A 63 3.93 3.93 -12.05
CA GLU A 63 3.21 3.30 -13.14
C GLU A 63 2.17 2.32 -12.60
N ILE A 64 0.96 2.35 -13.17
CA ILE A 64 -0.15 1.46 -12.86
C ILE A 64 -1.09 1.34 -14.07
N ALA A 65 -1.48 0.12 -14.43
CA ALA A 65 -2.49 -0.14 -15.47
C ALA A 65 -2.25 0.64 -16.78
N GLY A 66 -0.99 0.71 -17.22
CA GLY A 66 -0.60 1.43 -18.44
C GLY A 66 -0.43 2.95 -18.28
N GLU A 67 -0.87 3.53 -17.17
CA GLU A 67 -0.66 4.95 -16.87
C GLU A 67 0.72 5.19 -16.24
N SER A 68 1.34 6.32 -16.61
CA SER A 68 2.60 6.80 -16.05
C SER A 68 2.38 8.17 -15.40
N VAL A 69 2.80 8.32 -14.17
CA VAL A 69 2.63 9.53 -13.36
C VAL A 69 3.98 10.08 -12.96
N ILE A 70 4.22 11.36 -13.24
CA ILE A 70 5.36 12.12 -12.70
C ILE A 70 4.95 12.65 -11.34
N VAL A 71 5.69 12.26 -10.31
CA VAL A 71 5.58 12.82 -8.94
C VAL A 71 6.83 13.66 -8.72
N VAL A 72 6.68 14.95 -8.52
CA VAL A 72 7.79 15.92 -8.55
C VAL A 72 7.75 16.89 -7.37
N ARG A 73 8.91 17.19 -6.81
CA ARG A 73 9.03 18.31 -5.86
C ARG A 73 9.01 19.62 -6.64
N GLN A 74 7.94 20.39 -6.48
CA GLN A 74 7.68 21.61 -7.23
C GLN A 74 8.39 22.83 -6.66
N ASP A 75 8.59 22.87 -5.35
CA ASP A 75 9.26 23.95 -4.64
C ASP A 75 9.98 23.45 -3.39
N GLU A 76 10.72 24.34 -2.69
CA GLU A 76 11.37 24.02 -1.41
C GLU A 76 10.35 24.17 -0.26
N GLY A 77 10.27 23.17 0.62
CA GLY A 77 9.39 23.14 1.79
C GLY A 77 8.39 22.00 1.83
N GLU A 78 7.71 21.86 2.96
CA GLU A 78 6.68 20.83 3.16
C GLU A 78 5.45 21.14 2.29
N GLY A 79 4.85 20.09 1.73
CA GLY A 79 3.59 20.19 1.00
C GLY A 79 3.70 20.57 -0.47
N GLN A 80 4.90 20.73 -1.03
CA GLN A 80 5.09 21.16 -2.42
C GLN A 80 5.49 20.02 -3.36
N ILE A 81 4.88 18.86 -3.17
CA ILE A 81 4.97 17.73 -4.09
C ILE A 81 3.69 17.68 -4.91
N GLY A 82 3.83 17.64 -6.23
CA GLY A 82 2.72 17.51 -7.16
C GLY A 82 2.81 16.24 -7.99
N ALA A 83 1.67 15.82 -8.54
CA ALA A 83 1.57 14.68 -9.42
C ALA A 83 0.83 15.04 -10.70
N MET A 84 1.29 14.48 -11.82
CA MET A 84 0.68 14.71 -13.14
C MET A 84 0.95 13.55 -14.07
N LEU A 85 0.07 13.35 -15.04
CA LEU A 85 0.27 12.31 -16.06
C LEU A 85 1.52 12.63 -16.90
N ASN A 86 2.34 11.62 -17.12
CA ASN A 86 3.54 11.66 -17.95
C ASN A 86 3.19 11.60 -19.45
N VAL A 87 2.27 12.46 -19.88
CA VAL A 87 1.72 12.48 -21.24
C VAL A 87 1.66 13.89 -21.77
N CYS A 88 2.46 14.17 -22.80
CA CYS A 88 2.48 15.47 -23.49
C CYS A 88 1.11 15.79 -24.12
N ARG A 89 0.60 16.99 -23.85
CA ARG A 89 -0.73 17.45 -24.32
C ARG A 89 -0.78 17.78 -25.81
N HIS A 90 0.34 17.66 -26.53
CA HIS A 90 0.35 17.82 -27.98
C HIS A 90 -0.07 16.52 -28.70
N ARG A 91 0.73 15.45 -28.61
CA ARG A 91 0.50 14.19 -29.33
C ARG A 91 0.80 12.95 -28.45
N GLY A 92 0.75 13.08 -27.13
CA GLY A 92 0.78 11.95 -26.21
C GLY A 92 2.16 11.35 -25.89
N SER A 93 3.28 11.94 -26.37
CA SER A 93 4.60 11.42 -26.04
C SER A 93 4.87 11.49 -24.53
N LYS A 94 5.52 10.46 -23.96
CA LYS A 94 6.06 10.55 -22.59
C LYS A 94 7.08 11.69 -22.48
N LEU A 95 7.15 12.32 -21.31
CA LEU A 95 8.05 13.42 -21.00
C LEU A 95 9.31 12.93 -20.28
N CYS A 96 9.13 11.97 -19.38
CA CYS A 96 10.19 11.34 -18.60
C CYS A 96 10.20 9.84 -18.85
N ASP A 97 11.40 9.26 -19.01
CA ASP A 97 11.61 7.84 -19.34
C ASP A 97 12.34 7.08 -18.21
N THR A 98 12.96 7.79 -17.27
CA THR A 98 13.70 7.21 -16.15
C THR A 98 12.86 7.19 -14.88
N ALA A 99 12.95 6.11 -14.11
CA ALA A 99 12.17 5.92 -12.87
C ALA A 99 12.35 7.07 -11.85
N THR A 100 13.50 7.73 -11.86
CA THR A 100 13.81 8.93 -11.07
C THR A 100 14.68 9.87 -11.87
N GLY A 101 14.65 11.14 -11.54
CA GLY A 101 15.50 12.14 -12.19
C GLY A 101 15.36 13.52 -11.57
N HIS A 102 16.01 14.49 -12.21
CA HIS A 102 15.97 15.90 -11.83
C HIS A 102 15.76 16.76 -13.06
N GLU A 103 14.72 17.58 -13.06
CA GLU A 103 14.40 18.48 -14.17
C GLU A 103 14.05 19.88 -13.64
N ALA A 104 14.58 20.92 -14.25
CA ALA A 104 14.14 22.29 -13.98
C ALA A 104 12.77 22.59 -14.61
N ARG A 105 12.42 21.84 -15.65
CA ARG A 105 11.17 21.90 -16.41
C ARG A 105 11.06 20.64 -17.27
N PHE A 106 9.87 20.19 -17.58
CA PHE A 106 9.65 19.04 -18.46
C PHE A 106 9.60 19.47 -19.92
N VAL A 107 10.46 18.91 -20.76
CA VAL A 107 10.52 19.22 -22.18
C VAL A 107 10.19 17.99 -23.00
N CYS A 108 9.11 18.05 -23.77
CA CYS A 108 8.73 16.97 -24.68
C CYS A 108 9.76 16.84 -25.82
N ARG A 109 10.42 15.69 -25.87
CA ARG A 109 11.47 15.44 -26.87
C ARG A 109 10.94 15.35 -28.31
N TYR A 110 9.60 15.25 -28.49
CA TYR A 110 9.00 15.11 -29.81
C TYR A 110 8.96 16.48 -30.57
N HIS A 111 8.39 17.53 -29.94
CA HIS A 111 8.24 18.86 -30.58
C HIS A 111 8.63 20.04 -29.68
N GLY A 112 9.36 19.78 -28.60
CA GLY A 112 9.86 20.84 -27.71
C GLY A 112 8.80 21.52 -26.83
N TRP A 113 7.57 20.99 -26.73
CA TRP A 113 6.62 21.55 -25.77
C TRP A 113 7.19 21.48 -24.36
N THR A 114 7.15 22.64 -23.68
CA THR A 114 7.83 22.81 -22.40
C THR A 114 6.80 23.10 -21.30
N TYR A 115 6.88 22.34 -20.21
CA TYR A 115 6.00 22.47 -19.05
C TYR A 115 6.81 22.83 -17.81
N GLY A 116 6.22 23.66 -16.94
CA GLY A 116 6.74 23.90 -15.60
C GLY A 116 6.64 22.64 -14.73
N LEU A 117 7.31 22.65 -13.59
CA LEU A 117 7.19 21.57 -12.58
C LEU A 117 5.76 21.43 -12.06
N ASP A 118 4.98 22.50 -12.17
CA ASP A 118 3.54 22.53 -11.84
C ASP A 118 2.64 21.97 -12.96
N GLY A 119 3.23 21.51 -14.08
CA GLY A 119 2.52 20.98 -15.24
C GLY A 119 1.96 22.07 -16.18
N THR A 120 2.11 23.36 -15.89
CA THR A 120 1.62 24.44 -16.76
C THR A 120 2.43 24.50 -18.06
N LEU A 121 1.74 24.60 -19.21
CA LEU A 121 2.41 24.77 -20.51
C LEU A 121 3.09 26.15 -20.59
N ARG A 122 4.41 26.15 -20.59
CA ARG A 122 5.24 27.37 -20.63
C ARG A 122 5.67 27.73 -22.04
N GLY A 123 5.90 26.75 -22.93
CA GLY A 123 6.34 26.97 -24.30
C GLY A 123 5.75 25.96 -25.28
N ALA A 124 5.27 26.47 -26.41
CA ALA A 124 4.84 25.70 -27.58
C ALA A 124 5.13 26.56 -28.81
N SER A 125 6.19 26.19 -29.55
CA SER A 125 6.58 26.93 -30.75
C SER A 125 5.71 26.59 -31.95
N GLN A 126 5.62 27.51 -32.93
CA GLN A 126 4.94 27.30 -34.20
C GLN A 126 3.44 26.95 -34.12
N MET A 127 2.79 27.35 -33.04
CA MET A 127 1.34 27.19 -32.90
C MET A 127 0.62 28.33 -33.62
N PRO A 128 -0.62 28.10 -34.11
CA PRO A 128 -1.39 29.12 -34.80
C PRO A 128 -1.66 30.34 -33.91
N GLU A 129 -1.95 31.47 -34.50
CA GLU A 129 -2.41 32.67 -33.80
C GLU A 129 -3.67 32.37 -32.99
N GLY A 130 -3.74 32.87 -31.77
CA GLY A 130 -4.87 32.58 -30.83
C GLY A 130 -4.75 31.27 -30.08
N PHE A 131 -3.66 30.52 -30.21
CA PHE A 131 -3.48 29.28 -29.44
C PHE A 131 -3.47 29.54 -27.92
N ASP A 132 -4.45 28.98 -27.22
CA ASP A 132 -4.58 29.10 -25.76
C ASP A 132 -3.77 28.05 -25.02
N ARG A 133 -2.61 28.43 -24.49
CA ARG A 133 -1.71 27.57 -23.72
C ARG A 133 -2.33 27.08 -22.44
N SER A 134 -3.25 27.83 -21.82
CA SER A 134 -3.85 27.46 -20.52
C SER A 134 -4.64 26.15 -20.58
N ARG A 135 -5.22 25.83 -21.73
CA ARG A 135 -5.99 24.61 -21.99
C ARG A 135 -5.12 23.38 -22.26
N HIS A 136 -3.80 23.53 -22.33
CA HIS A 136 -2.88 22.47 -22.73
C HIS A 136 -1.84 22.15 -21.63
N SER A 137 -2.11 22.52 -20.39
CA SER A 137 -1.32 22.07 -19.23
C SER A 137 -1.46 20.57 -19.02
N LEU A 138 -0.44 19.93 -18.42
CA LEU A 138 -0.50 18.51 -18.08
C LEU A 138 -1.69 18.22 -17.17
N ARG A 139 -2.26 17.03 -17.30
CA ARG A 139 -3.35 16.60 -16.42
C ARG A 139 -2.76 16.34 -15.04
N ARG A 140 -3.13 17.16 -14.07
CA ARG A 140 -2.75 17.00 -12.66
C ARG A 140 -3.61 15.95 -12.00
N LEU A 141 -3.01 15.26 -11.04
CA LEU A 141 -3.69 14.33 -10.13
C LEU A 141 -3.76 14.97 -8.73
N GLN A 142 -4.69 14.47 -7.92
CA GLN A 142 -4.65 14.75 -6.50
C GLN A 142 -3.35 14.21 -5.90
N CYS A 143 -2.68 14.99 -5.07
CA CYS A 143 -1.45 14.59 -4.40
C CYS A 143 -1.48 15.07 -2.95
N ARG A 144 -1.09 14.22 -2.02
CA ARG A 144 -1.00 14.49 -0.58
C ARG A 144 0.26 13.85 -0.02
N VAL A 145 0.80 14.47 1.01
CA VAL A 145 1.90 13.90 1.80
C VAL A 145 1.39 13.73 3.23
N PHE A 146 1.61 12.56 3.80
CA PHE A 146 1.30 12.23 5.17
C PHE A 146 2.47 11.48 5.78
N ALA A 147 3.02 11.98 6.88
CA ALA A 147 4.18 11.39 7.55
C ALA A 147 5.33 11.06 6.57
N GLY A 148 5.63 11.94 5.61
CA GLY A 148 6.66 11.75 4.59
C GLY A 148 6.28 10.81 3.43
N LEU A 149 5.17 10.07 3.55
CA LEU A 149 4.66 9.18 2.51
C LEU A 149 3.84 9.98 1.50
N ILE A 150 4.07 9.74 0.20
CA ILE A 150 3.43 10.46 -0.90
C ILE A 150 2.28 9.62 -1.44
N PHE A 151 1.09 10.23 -1.53
CA PHE A 151 -0.13 9.61 -2.05
C PHE A 151 -0.66 10.38 -3.24
N ILE A 152 -1.19 9.65 -4.22
CA ILE A 152 -1.89 10.22 -5.37
C ILE A 152 -3.29 9.63 -5.49
N ASN A 153 -4.20 10.39 -6.17
CA ASN A 153 -5.50 9.86 -6.57
C ASN A 153 -5.85 10.39 -7.96
N PHE A 154 -6.35 9.50 -8.84
CA PHE A 154 -6.71 9.84 -10.22
C PHE A 154 -8.09 10.50 -10.33
N ALA A 155 -8.97 10.31 -9.34
CA ALA A 155 -10.32 10.86 -9.33
C ALA A 155 -10.32 12.36 -8.99
N ALA A 156 -11.10 13.14 -9.73
CA ALA A 156 -11.29 14.56 -9.42
C ALA A 156 -12.14 14.74 -8.14
N ASP A 157 -13.06 13.81 -7.90
CA ASP A 157 -13.96 13.71 -6.75
C ASP A 157 -13.45 12.68 -5.71
N ALA A 158 -12.14 12.61 -5.51
CA ALA A 158 -11.53 11.71 -4.53
C ALA A 158 -12.13 11.90 -3.13
N ALA A 159 -12.27 10.81 -2.38
CA ALA A 159 -12.62 10.90 -0.96
C ALA A 159 -11.61 11.77 -0.19
N ALA A 160 -12.06 12.45 0.84
CA ALA A 160 -11.22 13.32 1.65
C ALA A 160 -10.04 12.52 2.23
N PHE A 161 -8.83 12.95 1.94
CA PHE A 161 -7.60 12.29 2.41
C PHE A 161 -7.49 12.31 3.94
N GLU A 162 -8.06 13.32 4.54
CA GLU A 162 -8.10 13.55 5.98
C GLU A 162 -8.75 12.38 6.74
N LEU A 163 -9.67 11.64 6.11
CA LEU A 163 -10.23 10.42 6.71
C LEU A 163 -9.16 9.34 6.98
N LEU A 164 -8.13 9.27 6.14
CA LEU A 164 -7.01 8.37 6.34
C LEU A 164 -5.97 8.99 7.28
N SER A 165 -5.55 10.23 7.02
CA SER A 165 -4.46 10.86 7.77
C SER A 165 -4.80 11.08 9.24
N ASP A 166 -6.02 11.51 9.55
CA ASP A 166 -6.43 11.82 10.93
C ASP A 166 -6.49 10.56 11.80
N ASP A 167 -7.05 9.46 11.26
CA ASP A 167 -7.12 8.19 11.99
C ASP A 167 -5.75 7.54 12.18
N MET A 168 -4.83 7.75 11.22
CA MET A 168 -3.49 7.14 11.24
C MET A 168 -2.42 8.03 11.89
N ALA A 169 -2.73 9.30 12.16
CA ALA A 169 -1.77 10.25 12.77
C ALA A 169 -1.27 9.75 14.12
N ALA A 170 -2.18 9.44 15.04
CA ALA A 170 -1.80 9.05 16.41
C ALA A 170 -1.00 7.73 16.47
N PRO A 171 -1.38 6.62 15.76
CA PRO A 171 -0.59 5.40 15.78
C PRO A 171 0.78 5.52 15.11
N LEU A 172 0.96 6.42 14.14
CA LEU A 172 2.21 6.55 13.40
C LEU A 172 3.13 7.69 13.90
N ALA A 173 2.59 8.69 14.61
CA ALA A 173 3.38 9.83 15.10
C ALA A 173 4.66 9.45 15.86
N PRO A 174 4.67 8.44 16.76
CA PRO A 174 5.88 8.11 17.51
C PRO A 174 7.06 7.69 16.63
N TYR A 175 6.79 7.14 15.44
CA TYR A 175 7.81 6.66 14.52
C TYR A 175 8.45 7.79 13.71
N GLY A 176 7.85 9.00 13.63
CA GLY A 176 8.40 10.14 12.91
C GLY A 176 8.80 9.79 11.47
N LEU A 177 7.89 9.18 10.71
CA LEU A 177 8.19 8.66 9.37
C LEU A 177 8.69 9.75 8.43
N GLU A 178 8.27 10.99 8.62
CA GLU A 178 8.75 12.17 7.89
C GLU A 178 10.25 12.45 8.05
N HIS A 179 10.85 11.96 9.16
CA HIS A 179 12.28 12.03 9.48
C HIS A 179 13.00 10.71 9.21
N THR A 180 12.50 9.94 8.27
CA THR A 180 13.14 8.71 7.81
C THR A 180 13.69 8.86 6.40
N LYS A 181 14.51 7.89 6.01
CA LYS A 181 14.96 7.72 4.63
C LYS A 181 14.84 6.26 4.20
N ILE A 182 14.75 6.06 2.89
CA ILE A 182 14.80 4.72 2.31
C ILE A 182 16.23 4.18 2.43
N ALA A 183 16.39 3.11 3.22
CA ALA A 183 17.63 2.35 3.31
C ALA A 183 17.73 1.34 2.15
N HIS A 184 16.61 0.71 1.79
CA HIS A 184 16.53 -0.22 0.67
C HIS A 184 15.12 -0.26 0.10
N ARG A 185 15.03 -0.59 -1.20
CA ARG A 185 13.77 -0.84 -1.91
C ARG A 185 13.97 -1.97 -2.89
N GLN A 186 13.05 -2.93 -2.90
CA GLN A 186 13.10 -4.07 -3.79
C GLN A 186 11.71 -4.44 -4.30
N ASN A 187 11.61 -4.75 -5.59
CA ASN A 187 10.41 -5.26 -6.22
C ASN A 187 10.48 -6.79 -6.36
N TYR A 188 9.37 -7.44 -6.06
CA TYR A 188 9.15 -8.87 -6.18
C TYR A 188 7.96 -9.09 -7.12
N PRO A 189 8.18 -9.27 -8.43
CA PRO A 189 7.09 -9.61 -9.36
C PRO A 189 6.46 -10.96 -8.97
N ILE A 190 5.14 -10.98 -8.88
CA ILE A 190 4.33 -12.15 -8.49
C ILE A 190 3.44 -12.50 -9.68
N ALA A 191 3.54 -13.72 -10.19
CA ALA A 191 2.69 -14.23 -11.29
C ALA A 191 1.30 -14.60 -10.74
N SER A 192 0.54 -13.60 -10.30
CA SER A 192 -0.76 -13.77 -9.66
C SER A 192 -1.64 -12.53 -9.83
N ASN A 193 -2.95 -12.75 -9.72
CA ASN A 193 -3.91 -11.67 -9.56
C ASN A 193 -3.65 -10.91 -8.25
N TRP A 194 -3.76 -9.59 -8.29
CA TRP A 194 -3.45 -8.71 -7.17
C TRP A 194 -4.23 -9.03 -5.87
N LYS A 195 -5.46 -9.56 -6.01
CA LYS A 195 -6.28 -9.94 -4.85
C LYS A 195 -5.64 -11.05 -4.04
N LEU A 196 -5.13 -12.11 -4.70
CA LEU A 196 -4.47 -13.21 -3.99
C LEU A 196 -3.21 -12.74 -3.24
N ALA A 197 -2.47 -11.79 -3.79
CA ALA A 197 -1.31 -11.22 -3.11
C ALA A 197 -1.71 -10.39 -1.87
N VAL A 198 -2.80 -9.62 -1.97
CA VAL A 198 -3.32 -8.83 -0.85
C VAL A 198 -4.01 -9.72 0.19
N GLU A 199 -4.78 -10.73 -0.23
CA GLU A 199 -5.40 -11.71 0.65
C GLU A 199 -4.35 -12.44 1.50
N ASN A 200 -3.23 -12.85 0.90
CA ASN A 200 -2.10 -13.45 1.61
C ASN A 200 -1.54 -12.51 2.69
N TYR A 201 -1.34 -11.23 2.39
CA TYR A 201 -0.87 -10.26 3.40
C TYR A 201 -1.89 -10.08 4.54
N CYS A 202 -3.17 -10.13 4.23
CA CYS A 202 -4.26 -9.86 5.18
C CYS A 202 -4.51 -10.99 6.20
N GLU A 203 -3.72 -12.06 6.21
CA GLU A 203 -3.89 -13.13 7.19
C GLU A 203 -2.54 -13.73 7.60
N CYS A 204 -2.51 -14.51 8.67
CA CYS A 204 -1.30 -15.17 9.16
C CYS A 204 -1.55 -16.66 9.53
N TYR A 205 -2.58 -17.26 8.95
CA TYR A 205 -2.84 -18.69 9.10
C TYR A 205 -1.75 -19.52 8.38
N HIS A 206 -1.24 -18.99 7.25
CA HIS A 206 -0.13 -19.59 6.50
C HIS A 206 1.25 -19.34 7.12
N CYS A 207 1.41 -18.35 8.02
CA CYS A 207 2.73 -17.93 8.51
C CYS A 207 3.54 -19.08 9.14
N GLY A 208 2.88 -19.96 9.91
CA GLY A 208 3.57 -21.09 10.54
C GLY A 208 4.21 -22.06 9.54
N PRO A 209 3.47 -22.60 8.58
CA PRO A 209 3.99 -23.55 7.61
C PRO A 209 4.84 -22.93 6.49
N ALA A 210 4.62 -21.65 6.12
CA ALA A 210 5.26 -21.04 4.97
C ALA A 210 6.59 -20.35 5.29
N HIS A 211 6.65 -19.62 6.41
CA HIS A 211 7.85 -18.86 6.81
C HIS A 211 8.02 -18.84 8.35
N PRO A 212 8.51 -19.96 8.91
CA PRO A 212 8.66 -20.12 10.36
C PRO A 212 9.57 -19.06 11.00
N GLU A 213 10.53 -18.50 10.28
CA GLU A 213 11.42 -17.41 10.73
C GLU A 213 10.66 -16.15 11.10
N TYR A 214 9.60 -15.78 10.37
CA TYR A 214 8.69 -14.72 10.74
C TYR A 214 7.81 -15.12 11.92
N SER A 215 7.20 -16.29 11.84
CA SER A 215 6.25 -16.80 12.81
C SER A 215 6.84 -16.88 14.23
N VAL A 216 8.09 -17.32 14.34
CA VAL A 216 8.82 -17.40 15.62
C VAL A 216 9.01 -16.00 16.21
N GLY A 217 9.57 -15.06 15.44
CA GLY A 217 9.88 -13.71 15.94
C GLY A 217 8.65 -12.89 16.33
N HIS A 218 7.52 -13.12 15.65
CA HIS A 218 6.28 -12.35 15.82
C HIS A 218 5.22 -13.05 16.69
N GLY A 219 5.63 -14.01 17.51
CA GLY A 219 4.76 -14.66 18.49
C GLY A 219 3.57 -15.39 17.89
N ARG A 220 3.59 -15.74 16.60
CA ARG A 220 2.47 -16.45 15.94
C ARG A 220 2.42 -17.94 16.27
N ALA A 221 3.51 -18.49 16.78
CA ALA A 221 3.63 -19.90 17.15
C ALA A 221 3.42 -20.16 18.64
N ILE A 222 3.12 -19.14 19.46
CA ILE A 222 2.92 -19.28 20.91
C ILE A 222 1.45 -19.47 21.28
N PRO A 223 1.13 -20.12 22.43
CA PRO A 223 -0.24 -20.26 22.90
C PRO A 223 -0.90 -18.91 23.17
N LYS A 224 -2.22 -18.83 22.93
CA LYS A 224 -2.99 -17.58 23.12
C LYS A 224 -2.79 -16.95 24.51
N ARG A 225 -2.75 -17.74 25.57
CA ARG A 225 -2.53 -17.24 26.94
C ARG A 225 -1.18 -16.53 27.10
N GLU A 226 -0.13 -17.04 26.45
CA GLU A 226 1.19 -16.43 26.47
C GLU A 226 1.20 -15.17 25.64
N TRP A 227 0.56 -15.18 24.46
CA TRP A 227 0.38 -14.01 23.62
C TRP A 227 -0.36 -12.88 24.35
N ASP A 228 -1.48 -13.19 25.04
CA ASP A 228 -2.23 -12.23 25.85
C ASP A 228 -1.37 -11.63 26.97
N HIS A 229 -0.49 -12.43 27.58
CA HIS A 229 0.45 -11.95 28.60
C HIS A 229 1.49 -11.00 28.02
N LEU A 230 2.11 -11.35 26.89
CA LEU A 230 3.04 -10.46 26.18
C LEU A 230 2.35 -9.15 25.75
N MET A 231 1.10 -9.22 25.29
CA MET A 231 0.31 -8.01 24.98
C MET A 231 0.22 -7.07 26.17
N HIS A 232 -0.14 -7.58 27.37
CA HIS A 232 -0.18 -6.74 28.56
C HIS A 232 1.17 -6.11 28.89
N GLU A 233 2.26 -6.85 28.72
CA GLU A 233 3.61 -6.32 29.00
C GLU A 233 3.99 -5.20 28.03
N ILE A 234 3.76 -5.36 26.74
CA ILE A 234 4.11 -4.31 25.75
C ILE A 234 3.27 -3.04 25.97
N LEU A 235 1.97 -3.20 26.29
CA LEU A 235 1.10 -2.06 26.56
C LEU A 235 1.55 -1.26 27.80
N ALA A 236 2.03 -1.94 28.84
CA ALA A 236 2.57 -1.30 30.04
C ALA A 236 3.90 -0.57 29.77
N ARG A 237 4.73 -1.11 28.83
CA ARG A 237 6.05 -0.54 28.50
C ARG A 237 6.00 0.56 27.44
N ALA A 238 5.05 0.50 26.51
CA ALA A 238 4.96 1.41 25.35
C ALA A 238 5.08 2.91 25.76
N PRO A 239 4.33 3.46 26.73
CA PRO A 239 4.47 4.86 27.10
C PRO A 239 5.83 5.23 27.69
N GLN A 240 6.55 4.27 28.30
CA GLN A 240 7.85 4.48 28.92
C GLN A 240 8.96 4.67 27.88
N VAL A 241 8.71 4.26 26.65
CA VAL A 241 9.66 4.36 25.54
C VAL A 241 9.19 5.31 24.42
N GLY A 242 8.19 6.14 24.70
CA GLY A 242 7.70 7.16 23.76
C GLY A 242 6.67 6.64 22.75
N LEU A 243 6.14 5.42 22.92
CA LEU A 243 5.09 4.86 22.11
C LEU A 243 3.71 5.16 22.72
N THR A 244 2.70 5.31 21.86
CA THR A 244 1.31 5.44 22.30
C THR A 244 0.67 4.07 22.54
N GLN A 245 -0.34 4.02 23.42
CA GLN A 245 -1.06 2.77 23.72
C GLN A 245 -2.11 2.48 22.65
N HIS A 246 -1.67 2.00 21.50
CA HIS A 246 -2.57 1.43 20.49
C HIS A 246 -2.57 -0.09 20.63
N HIS A 247 -3.54 -0.62 21.34
CA HIS A 247 -3.65 -2.05 21.66
C HIS A 247 -4.84 -2.72 20.97
N ILE A 248 -5.64 -1.96 20.25
CA ILE A 248 -6.83 -2.48 19.61
C ILE A 248 -6.61 -2.41 18.11
N ARG A 249 -6.91 -3.50 17.45
CA ARG A 249 -7.05 -3.51 16.00
C ARG A 249 -8.18 -2.55 15.62
N ARG A 250 -7.85 -1.53 14.87
CA ARG A 250 -8.80 -0.59 14.26
C ARG A 250 -8.78 -0.82 12.76
N MET A 251 -9.95 -1.02 12.17
CA MET A 251 -10.11 -1.26 10.76
C MET A 251 -11.26 -0.43 10.22
N TRP A 252 -10.98 0.32 9.18
CA TRP A 252 -11.95 1.14 8.46
C TRP A 252 -11.88 0.77 6.98
N LEU A 253 -12.64 -0.24 6.59
CA LEU A 253 -12.85 -0.64 5.20
C LEU A 253 -14.24 -0.15 4.80
N ASP A 254 -14.30 1.02 4.17
CA ASP A 254 -15.56 1.66 3.78
C ASP A 254 -15.72 1.67 2.26
N ALA A 255 -16.56 0.78 1.75
CA ALA A 255 -16.88 0.70 0.32
C ALA A 255 -17.54 1.98 -0.24
N GLY A 256 -18.08 2.86 0.61
CA GLY A 256 -18.67 4.14 0.22
C GLY A 256 -17.66 5.28 0.13
N ALA A 257 -16.50 5.15 0.75
CA ALA A 257 -15.45 6.18 0.79
C ALA A 257 -14.15 5.66 0.16
N PHE A 258 -14.22 5.30 -1.10
CA PHE A 258 -13.13 4.63 -1.84
C PHE A 258 -11.73 5.17 -1.54
N GLY A 259 -10.83 4.25 -1.19
CA GLY A 259 -9.41 4.49 -1.12
C GLY A 259 -8.91 5.29 0.07
N VAL A 260 -9.71 5.35 1.12
CA VAL A 260 -9.30 5.80 2.46
C VAL A 260 -9.30 4.66 3.45
N ASP A 261 -9.18 3.43 2.92
CA ASP A 261 -9.09 2.22 3.73
C ASP A 261 -7.84 2.29 4.59
N ARG A 262 -7.98 1.99 5.87
CA ARG A 262 -6.90 2.09 6.85
C ARG A 262 -7.16 1.14 8.00
N SER A 263 -6.08 0.67 8.57
CA SER A 263 -6.11 -0.13 9.80
C SER A 263 -4.81 0.01 10.56
N PHE A 264 -4.83 -0.30 11.84
CA PHE A 264 -3.63 -0.55 12.61
C PHE A 264 -3.91 -1.61 13.69
N GLU A 265 -2.88 -2.36 14.01
CA GLU A 265 -2.87 -3.33 15.09
C GLU A 265 -1.49 -3.33 15.74
N ARG A 266 -1.48 -3.26 17.07
CA ARG A 266 -0.23 -3.49 17.80
C ARG A 266 -0.20 -4.91 18.33
N TYR A 267 0.94 -5.59 18.16
CA TYR A 267 1.11 -6.96 18.60
C TYR A 267 2.51 -7.21 19.18
N PRO A 268 2.65 -8.23 20.07
CA PRO A 268 3.91 -8.51 20.71
C PRO A 268 4.85 -9.28 19.78
N LEU A 269 6.14 -8.98 19.92
CA LEU A 269 7.21 -9.84 19.46
C LEU A 269 7.46 -10.97 20.48
N LEU A 270 8.15 -12.02 20.07
CA LEU A 270 8.59 -13.08 20.98
C LEU A 270 9.44 -12.47 22.11
N ARG A 271 9.29 -13.00 23.33
CA ARG A 271 10.04 -12.53 24.50
C ARG A 271 11.56 -12.50 24.22
N GLY A 272 12.17 -11.33 24.47
CA GLY A 272 13.58 -11.08 24.17
C GLY A 272 13.85 -10.51 22.78
N HIS A 273 12.90 -10.53 21.86
CA HIS A 273 13.03 -9.84 20.58
C HIS A 273 12.79 -8.34 20.75
N GLN A 274 13.61 -7.55 20.10
CA GLN A 274 13.57 -6.09 20.09
C GLN A 274 13.07 -5.56 18.75
N SER A 275 13.30 -6.32 17.67
CA SER A 275 13.03 -5.89 16.31
C SER A 275 12.67 -7.07 15.40
N GLY A 276 12.18 -6.79 14.21
CA GLY A 276 11.94 -7.74 13.13
C GLY A 276 13.23 -8.15 12.42
N SER A 277 14.09 -8.85 13.12
CA SER A 277 15.39 -9.32 12.64
C SER A 277 15.53 -10.84 12.77
N ARG A 278 16.62 -11.40 12.24
CA ARG A 278 16.89 -12.84 12.27
C ARG A 278 16.93 -13.42 13.69
N ASP A 279 17.49 -12.67 14.62
CA ASP A 279 17.74 -13.08 16.01
C ASP A 279 17.00 -12.21 17.04
N GLY A 280 16.12 -11.33 16.56
CA GLY A 280 15.40 -10.37 17.39
C GLY A 280 16.21 -9.18 17.86
N ALA A 281 17.49 -9.06 17.45
CA ALA A 281 18.33 -7.92 17.82
C ALA A 281 17.93 -6.64 17.06
N ARG A 282 18.33 -5.50 17.62
CA ARG A 282 18.20 -4.19 16.99
C ARG A 282 18.98 -4.12 15.68
N LEU A 283 18.38 -3.53 14.65
CA LEU A 283 18.98 -3.39 13.31
C LEU A 283 19.45 -1.97 13.00
N ALA A 284 18.83 -0.94 13.59
CA ALA A 284 19.12 0.47 13.28
C ALA A 284 18.91 1.38 14.51
N PRO A 285 19.28 2.67 14.45
CA PRO A 285 18.91 3.65 15.47
C PRO A 285 17.39 3.79 15.63
N PHE A 286 16.94 4.18 16.82
CA PHE A 286 15.53 4.42 17.10
C PHE A 286 14.92 5.46 16.17
N LEU A 287 13.63 5.30 15.91
CA LEU A 287 12.82 6.18 15.09
C LEU A 287 12.13 7.26 15.92
N GLY A 288 11.90 8.42 15.34
CA GLY A 288 11.08 9.51 15.87
C GLY A 288 11.33 9.83 17.34
N SER A 289 10.29 9.73 18.16
CA SER A 289 10.35 9.99 19.59
C SER A 289 10.67 8.75 20.45
N ILE A 290 10.93 7.61 19.83
CA ILE A 290 11.14 6.34 20.53
C ILE A 290 12.53 6.32 21.19
N THR A 291 12.58 5.91 22.46
CA THR A 291 13.79 5.91 23.27
C THR A 291 14.23 4.51 23.71
N GLY A 292 13.44 3.47 23.38
CA GLY A 292 13.72 2.10 23.80
C GLY A 292 12.80 1.10 23.12
N PHE A 293 12.86 -0.15 23.58
CA PHE A 293 12.01 -1.23 23.07
C PHE A 293 10.92 -1.58 24.09
N ASP A 294 9.68 -1.65 23.62
CA ASP A 294 8.58 -2.20 24.40
C ASP A 294 8.37 -3.71 24.16
N GLY A 295 8.96 -4.28 23.10
CA GLY A 295 8.82 -5.68 22.68
C GLY A 295 7.62 -5.90 21.76
N GLY A 296 7.16 -4.87 21.06
CA GLY A 296 6.05 -4.96 20.12
C GLY A 296 6.35 -4.34 18.76
N ALA A 297 5.43 -4.56 17.82
CA ALA A 297 5.41 -3.93 16.50
C ALA A 297 4.01 -3.39 16.19
N THR A 298 3.91 -2.41 15.31
CA THR A 298 2.65 -1.90 14.78
C THR A 298 2.51 -2.30 13.34
N ASP A 299 1.51 -3.15 13.04
CA ASP A 299 1.02 -3.40 11.69
C ASP A 299 0.04 -2.29 11.31
N PHE A 300 0.08 -1.83 10.07
CA PHE A 300 -0.84 -0.80 9.60
C PHE A 300 -1.11 -0.91 8.10
N GLN A 301 -2.27 -0.39 7.69
CA GLN A 301 -2.70 -0.30 6.30
C GLN A 301 -2.97 1.16 5.92
N LEU A 302 -2.58 1.55 4.71
CA LEU A 302 -2.79 2.88 4.13
C LEU A 302 -3.31 2.73 2.70
N GLY A 303 -4.62 2.78 2.54
CA GLY A 303 -5.28 2.47 1.27
C GLY A 303 -5.44 0.96 1.01
N PRO A 304 -5.92 0.57 -0.17
CA PRO A 304 -6.36 -0.81 -0.41
C PRO A 304 -5.22 -1.83 -0.55
N THR A 305 -4.01 -1.39 -0.90
CA THR A 305 -2.90 -2.29 -1.28
C THR A 305 -1.56 -1.88 -0.69
N THR A 306 -1.56 -1.02 0.32
CA THR A 306 -0.33 -0.59 1.01
C THR A 306 -0.42 -0.95 2.48
N PHE A 307 0.58 -1.67 2.94
CA PHE A 307 0.69 -2.15 4.32
C PHE A 307 2.06 -1.83 4.88
N GLY A 308 2.17 -1.80 6.19
CA GLY A 308 3.45 -1.56 6.82
C GLY A 308 3.58 -2.17 8.20
N LEU A 309 4.81 -2.45 8.58
CA LEU A 309 5.18 -2.85 9.92
C LEU A 309 6.21 -1.88 10.47
N ALA A 310 5.86 -1.25 11.58
CA ALA A 310 6.72 -0.32 12.27
C ALA A 310 7.29 -0.97 13.55
N TYR A 311 8.60 -1.12 13.56
CA TYR A 311 9.41 -1.48 14.73
C TYR A 311 9.99 -0.21 15.37
N CYS A 312 10.60 -0.32 16.52
CA CYS A 312 11.20 0.83 17.19
C CYS A 312 12.39 1.44 16.43
N ASP A 313 13.00 0.69 15.53
CA ASP A 313 14.25 1.03 14.84
C ASP A 313 14.14 1.13 13.31
N HIS A 314 13.11 0.56 12.70
CA HIS A 314 12.88 0.64 11.27
C HIS A 314 11.40 0.42 10.91
N VAL A 315 11.02 0.77 9.68
CA VAL A 315 9.69 0.48 9.14
C VAL A 315 9.84 -0.24 7.81
N VAL A 316 8.98 -1.21 7.58
CA VAL A 316 8.86 -1.94 6.32
C VAL A 316 7.51 -1.62 5.70
N LEU A 317 7.50 -1.17 4.46
CA LEU A 317 6.29 -0.87 3.70
C LEU A 317 6.15 -1.85 2.54
N TYR A 318 4.98 -2.43 2.40
CA TYR A 318 4.55 -3.25 1.27
C TYR A 318 3.59 -2.46 0.40
N ARG A 319 3.82 -2.48 -0.91
CA ARG A 319 2.88 -1.95 -1.89
C ARG A 319 2.63 -3.00 -2.97
N PHE A 320 1.38 -3.42 -3.10
CA PHE A 320 0.94 -4.28 -4.19
C PHE A 320 0.39 -3.44 -5.33
N THR A 321 0.97 -3.59 -6.52
CA THR A 321 0.56 -2.83 -7.71
C THR A 321 0.18 -3.80 -8.82
N PRO A 322 -1.09 -3.81 -9.30
CA PRO A 322 -1.49 -4.65 -10.41
C PRO A 322 -0.79 -4.18 -11.69
N ARG A 323 -0.16 -5.13 -12.40
CA ARG A 323 0.47 -4.93 -13.72
C ARG A 323 -0.35 -5.55 -14.84
N GLY A 324 -1.12 -6.55 -14.52
CA GLY A 324 -2.00 -7.28 -15.40
C GLY A 324 -2.95 -8.17 -14.62
N LEU A 325 -3.81 -8.88 -15.33
CA LEU A 325 -4.79 -9.79 -14.72
C LEU A 325 -4.13 -10.83 -13.80
N ARG A 326 -2.93 -11.29 -14.15
CA ARG A 326 -2.14 -12.31 -13.44
C ARG A 326 -0.70 -11.87 -13.21
N ASP A 327 -0.54 -10.58 -12.99
CA ASP A 327 0.79 -10.01 -12.79
C ASP A 327 0.68 -8.86 -11.78
N THR A 328 1.38 -8.99 -10.68
CA THR A 328 1.35 -8.05 -9.55
C THR A 328 2.78 -7.78 -9.09
N ASP A 329 3.14 -6.51 -8.98
CA ASP A 329 4.36 -6.12 -8.29
C ASP A 329 4.10 -6.02 -6.78
N CYS A 330 4.93 -6.70 -5.99
CA CYS A 330 5.08 -6.47 -4.56
C CYS A 330 6.36 -5.67 -4.34
N GLU A 331 6.25 -4.38 -4.10
CA GLU A 331 7.40 -3.55 -3.75
C GLU A 331 7.52 -3.43 -2.23
N ILE A 332 8.70 -3.71 -1.72
CA ILE A 332 9.04 -3.51 -0.31
C ILE A 332 10.02 -2.35 -0.18
N THR A 333 9.74 -1.47 0.77
CA THR A 333 10.59 -0.32 1.13
C THR A 333 10.96 -0.40 2.60
N TRP A 334 12.25 -0.35 2.92
CA TRP A 334 12.77 -0.28 4.28
C TRP A 334 13.14 1.15 4.60
N LEU A 335 12.55 1.68 5.68
CA LEU A 335 12.83 3.02 6.19
C LEU A 335 13.64 2.92 7.48
N VAL A 336 14.66 3.75 7.59
CA VAL A 336 15.46 3.95 8.80
C VAL A 336 15.53 5.43 9.15
N ASN A 337 15.97 5.77 10.35
CA ASN A 337 16.22 7.15 10.75
C ASN A 337 17.07 7.87 9.68
N GLU A 338 16.69 9.09 9.29
CA GLU A 338 17.37 9.85 8.23
C GLU A 338 18.86 10.07 8.49
N SER A 339 19.27 10.17 9.76
CA SER A 339 20.67 10.34 10.17
C SER A 339 21.49 9.05 10.15
N ALA A 340 20.85 7.87 10.07
CA ALA A 340 21.55 6.58 10.11
C ALA A 340 22.42 6.37 8.86
N VAL A 341 23.62 5.84 9.03
CA VAL A 341 24.59 5.61 7.94
C VAL A 341 24.82 4.12 7.76
N GLU A 342 24.63 3.62 6.52
CA GLU A 342 24.92 2.22 6.17
C GLU A 342 26.39 1.87 6.49
N GLY A 343 26.62 0.68 7.02
CA GLY A 343 27.94 0.18 7.43
C GLY A 343 28.44 0.71 8.77
N ARG A 344 27.78 1.74 9.35
CA ARG A 344 28.08 2.25 10.69
C ARG A 344 26.93 2.01 11.66
N ASP A 345 25.71 2.43 11.29
CA ASP A 345 24.54 2.46 12.17
C ASP A 345 23.58 1.32 11.85
N TYR A 346 23.62 0.78 10.65
CA TYR A 346 22.90 -0.43 10.23
C TYR A 346 23.67 -1.16 9.13
N ASP A 347 23.46 -2.48 9.06
CA ASP A 347 23.87 -3.34 7.97
C ASP A 347 22.66 -3.63 7.08
N ARG A 348 22.78 -3.33 5.78
CA ARG A 348 21.66 -3.47 4.84
C ARG A 348 21.21 -4.93 4.67
N GLU A 349 22.14 -5.90 4.63
CA GLU A 349 21.79 -7.30 4.42
C GLU A 349 21.04 -7.87 5.63
N GLN A 350 21.43 -7.47 6.85
CA GLN A 350 20.69 -7.85 8.05
C GLN A 350 19.32 -7.14 8.12
N LEU A 351 19.25 -5.87 7.74
CA LEU A 351 18.01 -5.10 7.74
C LEU A 351 16.94 -5.71 6.82
N ILE A 352 17.34 -6.16 5.63
CA ILE A 352 16.37 -6.68 4.65
C ILE A 352 16.06 -8.17 4.85
N TRP A 353 16.91 -8.92 5.53
CA TRP A 353 16.89 -10.39 5.53
C TRP A 353 15.51 -10.98 5.84
N LEU A 354 14.90 -10.61 6.96
CA LEU A 354 13.63 -11.23 7.40
C LEU A 354 12.54 -11.07 6.34
N TRP A 355 12.33 -9.84 5.89
CA TRP A 355 11.27 -9.53 4.94
C TRP A 355 11.57 -10.01 3.52
N HIS A 356 12.85 -10.12 3.18
CA HIS A 356 13.27 -10.74 1.92
C HIS A 356 12.90 -12.23 1.87
N VAL A 357 13.27 -13.00 2.89
CA VAL A 357 12.98 -14.44 2.92
C VAL A 357 11.49 -14.72 3.08
N THR A 358 10.78 -13.95 3.90
CA THR A 358 9.32 -14.02 4.07
C THR A 358 8.61 -13.79 2.73
N THR A 359 8.94 -12.70 2.04
CA THR A 359 8.29 -12.36 0.76
C THR A 359 8.58 -13.38 -0.34
N LEU A 360 9.75 -13.99 -0.37
CA LEU A 360 10.03 -15.08 -1.33
C LEU A 360 9.19 -16.33 -1.04
N ALA A 361 8.96 -16.64 0.23
CA ALA A 361 8.07 -17.73 0.62
C ALA A 361 6.61 -17.40 0.24
N ASP A 362 6.14 -16.19 0.58
CA ASP A 362 4.80 -15.71 0.20
C ASP A 362 4.58 -15.72 -1.30
N LYS A 363 5.51 -15.17 -2.08
CA LYS A 363 5.46 -15.24 -3.56
C LYS A 363 5.25 -16.68 -4.04
N THR A 364 5.95 -17.63 -3.46
CA THR A 364 5.84 -19.04 -3.84
C THR A 364 4.45 -19.60 -3.58
N ILE A 365 3.85 -19.32 -2.42
CA ILE A 365 2.52 -19.83 -2.09
C ILE A 365 1.41 -19.08 -2.84
N ILE A 366 1.55 -17.77 -3.07
CA ILE A 366 0.61 -16.96 -3.85
C ILE A 366 0.55 -17.48 -5.30
N GLU A 367 1.70 -17.73 -5.93
CA GLU A 367 1.77 -18.25 -7.31
C GLU A 367 1.19 -19.66 -7.41
N ARG A 368 1.38 -20.51 -6.39
CA ARG A 368 0.73 -21.84 -6.30
C ARG A 368 -0.78 -21.70 -6.11
N ASN A 369 -1.23 -20.73 -5.30
CA ASN A 369 -2.64 -20.45 -5.12
C ASN A 369 -3.27 -19.97 -6.44
N GLN A 370 -2.62 -19.07 -7.18
CA GLN A 370 -3.07 -18.68 -8.52
C GLN A 370 -3.24 -19.89 -9.44
N ALA A 371 -2.25 -20.78 -9.48
CA ALA A 371 -2.35 -21.99 -10.28
C ALA A 371 -3.51 -22.91 -9.86
N GLY A 372 -3.83 -22.95 -8.57
CA GLY A 372 -4.97 -23.69 -8.01
C GLY A 372 -6.32 -23.08 -8.40
N VAL A 373 -6.48 -21.78 -8.25
CA VAL A 373 -7.74 -21.09 -8.60
C VAL A 373 -7.97 -21.03 -10.12
N ASP A 374 -6.94 -21.26 -10.92
CA ASP A 374 -7.03 -21.40 -12.38
C ASP A 374 -7.65 -22.76 -12.82
N SER A 375 -7.74 -23.70 -11.90
CA SER A 375 -8.35 -25.00 -12.20
C SER A 375 -9.86 -24.86 -12.41
N ARG A 376 -10.37 -25.53 -13.44
CA ARG A 376 -11.83 -25.65 -13.66
C ARG A 376 -12.58 -26.35 -12.52
N TYR A 377 -11.85 -27.03 -11.63
CA TYR A 377 -12.38 -27.74 -10.47
C TYR A 377 -12.19 -26.96 -9.17
N TYR A 378 -11.71 -25.72 -9.25
CA TYR A 378 -11.61 -24.88 -8.05
C TYR A 378 -12.98 -24.54 -7.50
N GLU A 379 -13.16 -24.79 -6.23
CA GLU A 379 -14.33 -24.38 -5.45
C GLU A 379 -13.87 -23.56 -4.24
N PRO A 380 -14.52 -22.42 -3.92
CA PRO A 380 -14.17 -21.59 -2.78
C PRO A 380 -14.27 -22.36 -1.46
N GLY A 381 -13.17 -22.48 -0.73
CA GLY A 381 -13.13 -23.07 0.61
C GLY A 381 -13.55 -22.09 1.71
N PRO A 382 -13.88 -22.60 2.93
CA PRO A 382 -14.16 -21.77 4.10
C PRO A 382 -12.88 -21.14 4.63
N LEU A 383 -12.99 -19.92 5.15
CA LEU A 383 -11.92 -19.22 5.84
C LEU A 383 -11.87 -19.59 7.33
N SER A 384 -10.67 -19.72 7.86
CA SER A 384 -10.41 -19.89 9.30
C SER A 384 -10.73 -18.60 10.08
N PRO A 385 -11.05 -18.67 11.36
CA PRO A 385 -11.08 -17.49 12.23
C PRO A 385 -9.75 -16.70 12.27
N MET A 386 -8.62 -17.32 11.94
CA MET A 386 -7.33 -16.63 11.81
C MET A 386 -7.23 -15.75 10.54
N GLU A 387 -8.15 -15.91 9.60
CA GLU A 387 -8.26 -15.18 8.34
C GLU A 387 -9.33 -14.06 8.41
N ASP A 388 -9.69 -13.62 9.62
CA ASP A 388 -10.75 -12.62 9.83
C ASP A 388 -10.46 -11.30 9.07
N PHE A 389 -9.21 -10.83 9.04
CA PHE A 389 -8.86 -9.63 8.29
C PHE A 389 -8.99 -9.83 6.78
N ALA A 390 -8.58 -10.98 6.24
CA ALA A 390 -8.81 -11.32 4.84
C ALA A 390 -10.32 -11.37 4.53
N ASN A 391 -11.14 -11.97 5.41
CA ASN A 391 -12.59 -11.98 5.25
C ASN A 391 -13.19 -10.56 5.22
N HIS A 392 -12.73 -9.64 6.09
CA HIS A 392 -13.14 -8.24 6.06
C HIS A 392 -12.76 -7.56 4.74
N TYR A 393 -11.54 -7.82 4.26
CA TYR A 393 -11.07 -7.29 2.98
C TYR A 393 -11.91 -7.81 1.81
N LEU A 394 -12.25 -9.09 1.77
CA LEU A 394 -13.11 -9.68 0.75
C LEU A 394 -14.54 -9.12 0.77
N ARG A 395 -15.10 -8.90 1.96
CA ARG A 395 -16.41 -8.22 2.11
C ARG A 395 -16.38 -6.81 1.54
N TRP A 396 -15.35 -6.03 1.85
CA TRP A 396 -15.13 -4.72 1.28
C TRP A 396 -15.02 -4.78 -0.25
N TYR A 397 -14.22 -5.71 -0.77
CA TYR A 397 -14.04 -5.90 -2.21
C TYR A 397 -15.37 -6.21 -2.91
N VAL A 398 -16.11 -7.20 -2.43
CA VAL A 398 -17.40 -7.58 -3.02
C VAL A 398 -18.41 -6.43 -2.94
N ALA A 399 -18.47 -5.71 -1.83
CA ALA A 399 -19.33 -4.53 -1.69
C ALA A 399 -18.96 -3.41 -2.68
N THR A 400 -17.65 -3.18 -2.87
CA THR A 400 -17.12 -2.18 -3.80
C THR A 400 -17.42 -2.55 -5.26
N MET A 401 -17.34 -3.84 -5.62
CA MET A 401 -17.54 -4.30 -7.00
C MET A 401 -18.99 -4.59 -7.36
N SER A 402 -19.87 -4.74 -6.38
CA SER A 402 -21.31 -4.94 -6.60
C SER A 402 -21.99 -3.65 -7.10
N ASP A 403 -22.83 -3.75 -8.13
CA ASP A 403 -23.51 -2.60 -8.76
C ASP A 403 -24.65 -1.99 -7.94
N THR A 404 -24.86 -2.44 -6.70
CA THR A 404 -26.01 -2.05 -5.89
C THR A 404 -25.71 -0.84 -5.00
N ALA A 405 -26.04 0.35 -5.48
CA ALA A 405 -26.16 1.56 -4.65
C ALA A 405 -27.19 1.44 -3.48
N GLY A 406 -27.88 0.30 -3.38
CA GLY A 406 -28.90 0.02 -2.35
C GLY A 406 -28.52 -0.96 -1.24
N GLN A 407 -27.32 -1.57 -1.27
CA GLN A 407 -26.91 -2.54 -0.25
C GLN A 407 -26.01 -1.97 0.85
N THR A 408 -25.55 -0.75 0.71
CA THR A 408 -24.70 -0.06 1.72
C THR A 408 -25.41 0.10 3.07
N GLU A 409 -26.73 0.19 3.09
CA GLU A 409 -27.51 0.27 4.35
C GLU A 409 -27.55 -1.04 5.13
N ARG A 410 -27.48 -2.21 4.50
CA ARG A 410 -27.55 -3.51 5.19
C ARG A 410 -26.24 -3.90 5.88
N LEU A 411 -25.11 -3.38 5.43
CA LEU A 411 -23.80 -3.63 6.06
C LEU A 411 -23.57 -2.74 7.30
N ARG A 412 -24.26 -1.58 7.38
CA ARG A 412 -24.22 -0.70 8.56
C ARG A 412 -24.99 -1.26 9.77
N SER A 413 -26.00 -2.10 9.54
CA SER A 413 -26.83 -2.64 10.62
C SER A 413 -26.32 -3.96 11.23
N GLY A 414 -25.30 -4.61 10.65
CA GLY A 414 -24.72 -5.87 11.14
C GLY A 414 -23.53 -5.73 12.09
N GLY A 415 -23.09 -4.50 12.39
CA GLY A 415 -21.86 -4.21 13.17
C GLY A 415 -22.07 -3.80 14.63
N GLN A 416 -23.28 -3.94 15.18
CA GLN A 416 -23.54 -3.68 16.60
C GLN A 416 -24.01 -4.94 17.29
N HIS A 417 -23.13 -5.88 17.56
CA HIS A 417 -23.21 -6.87 18.64
C HIS A 417 -21.97 -7.79 18.58
N GLY A 418 -21.06 -7.61 19.56
CA GLY A 418 -19.94 -8.49 19.83
C GLY A 418 -18.74 -7.73 20.36
#